data_149c44e2fc945d45e778258583d040b4
#
_entry.id   149c44e2fc945d45e778258583d040b4
#
_cell.length_a   1.000
_cell.length_b   1.000
_cell.length_c   1.000
_cell.angle_alpha   90.00
_cell.angle_beta   90.00
_cell.angle_gamma   90.00
#
_symmetry.space_group_name_H-M   'P 1'
#
loop_
_entity.id
_entity.type
_entity.pdbx_description
1 polymer ?
#
loop_
_entity_poly.entity_id
_entity_poly.type
_entity_poly.pdbx_seq_one_letter_code
_entity_poly.pdbx_strand_id
1 'polypeptide(L)'
;MAERPIFIPAPDSHELVKEVFLRLTWNSGFAAVQKEKNIRALHEAASIAGYRNILEVSTKSDSQRGQHLSAFYLKVRNDLLGEIPLECAFQGSKVFERGGPFVDLYQKDVREAKRDPRLKDSGMLVGFEFDGKRWPLEPKTAFYDWLYAGCIYPHREWATKLLDYGGFSDIEFNPFRSINCQARSIALFLSLMKRSQLDEALQSPAQFTRILLDSKYRPQLAGAAI
;
A
#
# COMPACT_ATOMS: atom_id res chain seq x y z
N MET A 1 -1.64 -23.69 -8.36
CA MET A 1 -0.41 -22.87 -8.17
C MET A 1 -0.78 -21.41 -8.30
N ALA A 2 -0.22 -20.54 -7.48
CA ALA A 2 -0.31 -19.08 -7.60
C ALA A 2 1.08 -18.47 -7.45
N GLU A 3 1.25 -17.25 -7.94
CA GLU A 3 2.44 -16.44 -7.73
C GLU A 3 2.06 -15.19 -6.93
N ARG A 4 2.80 -14.91 -5.86
CA ARG A 4 2.57 -13.77 -4.97
C ARG A 4 3.88 -13.11 -4.58
N PRO A 5 3.91 -11.78 -4.52
CA PRO A 5 5.11 -11.06 -4.12
C PRO A 5 5.26 -10.98 -2.60
N ILE A 6 6.53 -10.89 -2.18
CA ILE A 6 6.92 -10.27 -0.92
C ILE A 6 7.71 -9.00 -1.23
N PHE A 7 7.71 -8.06 -0.29
CA PHE A 7 8.30 -6.74 -0.46
C PHE A 7 9.38 -6.50 0.60
N ILE A 8 10.58 -6.19 0.16
CA ILE A 8 11.75 -6.06 1.01
C ILE A 8 12.23 -4.61 0.95
N PRO A 9 12.37 -3.93 2.10
CA PRO A 9 13.00 -2.62 2.12
C PRO A 9 14.39 -2.68 1.52
N ALA A 10 14.70 -1.80 0.58
CA ALA A 10 15.98 -1.77 -0.14
C ALA A 10 16.57 -0.34 -0.14
N PRO A 11 16.94 0.21 1.04
CA PRO A 11 17.40 1.60 1.14
C PRO A 11 18.67 1.87 0.33
N ASP A 12 19.51 0.86 0.11
CA ASP A 12 20.75 0.98 -0.64
C ASP A 12 20.55 0.80 -2.16
N SER A 13 19.34 0.40 -2.57
CA SER A 13 18.97 0.21 -3.98
C SER A 13 18.23 1.44 -4.53
N HIS A 14 18.50 1.80 -5.79
CA HIS A 14 17.72 2.83 -6.47
C HIS A 14 16.21 2.54 -6.53
N GLU A 15 15.81 1.27 -6.42
CA GLU A 15 14.40 0.86 -6.49
C GLU A 15 13.64 1.07 -5.18
N LEU A 16 14.30 1.35 -4.05
CA LEU A 16 13.74 1.51 -2.71
C LEU A 16 13.01 0.28 -2.14
N VAL A 17 12.40 -0.52 -2.97
CA VAL A 17 11.71 -1.76 -2.60
C VAL A 17 12.09 -2.86 -3.58
N LYS A 18 12.55 -3.98 -3.05
CA LYS A 18 12.76 -5.20 -3.84
C LYS A 18 11.48 -6.04 -3.79
N GLU A 19 10.91 -6.30 -4.96
CA GLU A 19 9.76 -7.22 -5.11
C GLU A 19 10.26 -8.62 -5.49
N VAL A 20 9.85 -9.62 -4.73
CA VAL A 20 10.23 -11.02 -4.97
C VAL A 20 8.98 -11.84 -5.16
N PHE A 21 8.75 -12.31 -6.38
CA PHE A 21 7.62 -13.16 -6.73
C PHE A 21 7.92 -14.61 -6.39
N LEU A 22 7.03 -15.22 -5.62
CA LEU A 22 7.16 -16.58 -5.11
C LEU A 22 5.99 -17.45 -5.58
N ARG A 23 6.30 -18.65 -6.02
CA ARG A 23 5.29 -19.65 -6.39
C ARG A 23 4.89 -20.47 -5.19
N LEU A 24 3.59 -20.65 -5.00
CA LEU A 24 3.02 -21.42 -3.88
C LEU A 24 1.79 -22.22 -4.32
N THR A 25 1.48 -23.23 -3.54
CA THR A 25 0.20 -23.95 -3.67
C THR A 25 -0.90 -23.09 -3.09
N TRP A 26 -1.87 -22.71 -3.92
CA TRP A 26 -2.98 -21.85 -3.52
C TRP A 26 -4.15 -22.67 -2.98
N ASN A 27 -4.57 -22.34 -1.77
CA ASN A 27 -5.78 -22.89 -1.14
C ASN A 27 -6.96 -22.00 -1.49
N SER A 28 -7.86 -22.51 -2.35
CA SER A 28 -9.05 -21.76 -2.79
C SER A 28 -10.06 -21.60 -1.66
N GLY A 29 -10.84 -20.50 -1.72
CA GLY A 29 -11.91 -20.19 -0.78
C GLY A 29 -11.70 -18.90 -0.02
N PHE A 30 -12.81 -18.37 0.55
CA PHE A 30 -12.84 -17.08 1.26
C PHE A 30 -12.73 -17.24 2.78
N ALA A 31 -12.78 -18.45 3.31
CA ALA A 31 -12.70 -18.72 4.73
C ALA A 31 -11.35 -18.25 5.32
N ALA A 32 -11.36 -17.78 6.57
CA ALA A 32 -10.16 -17.30 7.28
C ALA A 32 -9.06 -18.38 7.27
N VAL A 33 -9.42 -19.62 7.51
CA VAL A 33 -8.51 -20.76 7.49
C VAL A 33 -7.77 -20.92 6.15
N GLN A 34 -8.41 -20.61 5.02
CA GLN A 34 -7.73 -20.69 3.72
C GLN A 34 -6.73 -19.55 3.55
N LYS A 35 -7.06 -18.36 4.08
CA LYS A 35 -6.14 -17.23 4.07
C LYS A 35 -4.90 -17.51 4.92
N GLU A 36 -5.08 -18.05 6.12
CA GLU A 36 -3.96 -18.47 6.98
C GLU A 36 -3.06 -19.51 6.29
N LYS A 37 -3.66 -20.53 5.66
CA LYS A 37 -2.89 -21.53 4.89
C LYS A 37 -2.07 -20.88 3.77
N ASN A 38 -2.65 -19.92 3.06
CA ASN A 38 -1.97 -19.20 1.98
C ASN A 38 -0.84 -18.29 2.51
N ILE A 39 -1.05 -17.62 3.65
CA ILE A 39 0.01 -16.83 4.32
C ILE A 39 1.18 -17.75 4.69
N ARG A 40 0.90 -18.88 5.36
CA ARG A 40 1.94 -19.85 5.73
C ARG A 40 2.68 -20.38 4.52
N ALA A 41 1.97 -20.76 3.45
CA ALA A 41 2.59 -21.25 2.21
C ALA A 41 3.47 -20.19 1.55
N LEU A 42 3.06 -18.91 1.58
CA LEU A 42 3.87 -17.80 1.06
C LEU A 42 5.13 -17.58 1.92
N HIS A 43 5.00 -17.60 3.24
CA HIS A 43 6.14 -17.42 4.16
C HIS A 43 7.11 -18.61 4.12
N GLU A 44 6.61 -19.83 3.91
CA GLU A 44 7.43 -21.02 3.68
C GLU A 44 8.22 -20.89 2.36
N ALA A 45 7.55 -20.51 1.27
CA ALA A 45 8.21 -20.27 -0.01
C ALA A 45 9.27 -19.16 0.10
N ALA A 46 8.99 -18.10 0.88
CA ALA A 46 9.96 -17.05 1.17
C ALA A 46 11.19 -17.59 1.93
N SER A 47 10.96 -18.43 2.94
CA SER A 47 12.03 -19.05 3.72
C SER A 47 12.92 -19.96 2.87
N ILE A 48 12.34 -20.76 1.99
CA ILE A 48 13.07 -21.61 1.03
C ILE A 48 13.92 -20.74 0.09
N ALA A 49 13.40 -19.57 -0.33
CA ALA A 49 14.12 -18.62 -1.16
C ALA A 49 15.15 -17.77 -0.39
N GLY A 50 15.37 -18.03 0.91
CA GLY A 50 16.34 -17.35 1.75
C GLY A 50 15.83 -16.09 2.46
N TYR A 51 14.53 -15.76 2.32
CA TYR A 51 13.90 -14.63 3.00
C TYR A 51 13.19 -15.06 4.27
N ARG A 52 13.62 -14.56 5.41
CA ARG A 52 13.13 -14.96 6.73
C ARG A 52 12.41 -13.81 7.42
N ASN A 53 11.62 -14.14 8.44
CA ASN A 53 10.92 -13.17 9.27
C ASN A 53 10.06 -12.20 8.46
N ILE A 54 9.17 -12.73 7.62
CA ILE A 54 8.23 -11.95 6.81
C ILE A 54 7.00 -11.59 7.66
N LEU A 55 6.62 -10.31 7.69
CA LEU A 55 5.39 -9.84 8.34
C LEU A 55 4.26 -9.77 7.32
N GLU A 56 3.17 -10.48 7.59
CA GLU A 56 1.93 -10.28 6.83
C GLU A 56 1.28 -8.96 7.24
N VAL A 57 1.01 -8.08 6.26
CA VAL A 57 0.42 -6.75 6.45
C VAL A 57 -1.00 -6.76 5.90
N SER A 58 -1.92 -7.33 6.65
CA SER A 58 -3.35 -7.35 6.31
C SER A 58 -4.20 -7.62 7.55
N THR A 59 -5.52 -7.48 7.41
CA THR A 59 -6.48 -7.87 8.46
C THR A 59 -6.45 -9.38 8.77
N LYS A 60 -5.71 -10.18 7.99
CA LYS A 60 -5.57 -11.63 8.13
C LYS A 60 -4.25 -12.03 8.78
N SER A 61 -3.41 -11.06 9.13
CA SER A 61 -2.17 -11.30 9.87
C SER A 61 -2.46 -11.97 11.21
N ASP A 62 -1.63 -12.92 11.60
CA ASP A 62 -1.60 -13.52 12.95
C ASP A 62 -0.94 -12.57 13.96
N SER A 63 -0.19 -11.58 13.49
CA SER A 63 0.44 -10.53 14.29
C SER A 63 -0.44 -9.29 14.40
N GLN A 64 -0.65 -8.80 15.63
CA GLN A 64 -1.30 -7.51 15.85
C GLN A 64 -0.61 -6.36 15.10
N ARG A 65 0.74 -6.40 14.99
CA ARG A 65 1.49 -5.39 14.23
C ARG A 65 1.07 -5.39 12.75
N GLY A 66 0.95 -6.56 12.15
CA GLY A 66 0.53 -6.68 10.76
C GLY A 66 -0.91 -6.24 10.54
N GLN A 67 -1.80 -6.55 11.49
CA GLN A 67 -3.19 -6.10 11.45
C GLN A 67 -3.29 -4.56 11.54
N HIS A 68 -2.56 -3.94 12.47
CA HIS A 68 -2.57 -2.48 12.64
C HIS A 68 -1.98 -1.72 11.44
N LEU A 69 -1.14 -2.36 10.65
CA LEU A 69 -0.62 -1.81 9.39
C LEU A 69 -1.58 -1.98 8.20
N SER A 70 -2.70 -2.64 8.40
CA SER A 70 -3.70 -2.77 7.33
C SER A 70 -4.36 -1.42 7.02
N ALA A 71 -4.52 -1.13 5.73
CA ALA A 71 -5.22 0.06 5.23
C ALA A 71 -6.68 0.18 5.74
N PHE A 72 -7.26 -0.90 6.25
CA PHE A 72 -8.58 -0.90 6.89
C PHE A 72 -8.55 -0.31 8.30
N TYR A 73 -7.40 -0.32 8.98
CA TYR A 73 -7.24 0.22 10.34
C TYR A 73 -6.51 1.56 10.35
N LEU A 74 -5.68 1.81 9.33
CA LEU A 74 -4.95 3.05 9.23
C LEU A 74 -5.88 4.23 8.97
N LYS A 75 -5.56 5.35 9.61
CA LYS A 75 -6.27 6.62 9.44
C LYS A 75 -5.31 7.69 9.00
N VAL A 76 -5.73 8.47 8.04
CA VAL A 76 -5.03 9.66 7.57
C VAL A 76 -5.70 10.91 8.14
N ARG A 77 -4.92 11.91 8.46
CA ARG A 77 -5.44 13.21 8.87
C ARG A 77 -5.92 13.99 7.65
N ASN A 78 -7.13 14.49 7.75
CA ASN A 78 -7.73 15.42 6.80
C ASN A 78 -7.96 16.76 7.52
N ASP A 79 -7.65 17.87 6.86
CA ASP A 79 -7.67 19.20 7.50
C ASP A 79 -9.07 19.63 7.97
N LEU A 80 -10.13 19.17 7.30
CA LEU A 80 -11.51 19.55 7.62
C LEU A 80 -12.23 18.53 8.51
N LEU A 81 -11.98 17.23 8.30
CA LEU A 81 -12.75 16.14 8.91
C LEU A 81 -12.00 15.42 10.05
N GLY A 82 -10.73 15.78 10.28
CA GLY A 82 -9.89 15.09 11.25
C GLY A 82 -9.37 13.74 10.72
N GLU A 83 -9.50 12.68 11.49
CA GLU A 83 -9.03 11.35 11.09
C GLU A 83 -10.09 10.61 10.26
N ILE A 84 -9.70 10.19 9.06
CA ILE A 84 -10.53 9.40 8.17
C ILE A 84 -9.82 8.09 7.80
N PRO A 85 -10.55 6.97 7.55
CA PRO A 85 -9.92 5.72 7.14
C PRO A 85 -9.12 5.92 5.84
N LEU A 86 -7.91 5.34 5.77
CA LEU A 86 -7.04 5.47 4.61
C LEU A 86 -7.72 5.03 3.31
N GLU A 87 -8.45 3.92 3.34
CA GLU A 87 -9.18 3.42 2.17
C GLU A 87 -10.25 4.43 1.71
N CYS A 88 -10.99 5.05 2.65
CA CYS A 88 -11.98 6.09 2.31
C CYS A 88 -11.30 7.32 1.70
N ALA A 89 -10.18 7.76 2.28
CA ALA A 89 -9.37 8.85 1.73
C ALA A 89 -8.92 8.53 0.29
N PHE A 90 -8.39 7.33 0.08
CA PHE A 90 -7.93 6.91 -1.24
C PHE A 90 -9.06 6.86 -2.27
N GLN A 91 -10.22 6.28 -1.92
CA GLN A 91 -11.33 6.17 -2.86
C GLN A 91 -11.98 7.53 -3.15
N GLY A 92 -12.19 8.35 -2.12
CA GLY A 92 -12.82 9.66 -2.25
C GLY A 92 -11.98 10.70 -2.96
N SER A 93 -10.65 10.54 -2.95
CA SER A 93 -9.71 11.44 -3.63
C SER A 93 -9.59 11.23 -5.13
N LYS A 94 -10.17 10.18 -5.68
CA LYS A 94 -10.10 9.88 -7.11
C LYS A 94 -10.81 10.93 -7.94
N VAL A 95 -10.13 11.42 -8.98
CA VAL A 95 -10.66 12.36 -9.96
C VAL A 95 -10.74 11.64 -11.30
N PHE A 96 -11.93 11.63 -11.88
CA PHE A 96 -12.22 11.01 -13.16
C PHE A 96 -12.57 12.06 -14.20
N GLU A 97 -12.66 11.66 -15.48
CA GLU A 97 -13.06 12.54 -16.57
C GLU A 97 -14.40 13.24 -16.34
N ARG A 98 -15.35 12.55 -15.66
CA ARG A 98 -16.73 13.01 -15.46
C ARG A 98 -17.11 13.12 -13.99
N GLY A 99 -16.16 13.29 -13.07
CA GLY A 99 -16.49 13.47 -11.67
C GLY A 99 -15.34 13.25 -10.70
N GLY A 100 -15.56 13.56 -9.43
CA GLY A 100 -14.58 13.51 -8.36
C GLY A 100 -13.86 14.85 -8.13
N PRO A 101 -13.13 14.98 -7.02
CA PRO A 101 -13.07 14.00 -5.93
C PRO A 101 -14.43 13.81 -5.25
N PHE A 102 -14.69 12.62 -4.74
CA PHE A 102 -15.94 12.28 -4.06
C PHE A 102 -15.75 12.35 -2.54
N VAL A 103 -15.62 13.55 -2.01
CA VAL A 103 -15.27 13.80 -0.59
C VAL A 103 -16.28 13.26 0.42
N ASP A 104 -17.52 13.01 0.00
CA ASP A 104 -18.55 12.34 0.81
C ASP A 104 -18.16 10.91 1.18
N LEU A 105 -17.29 10.26 0.40
CA LEU A 105 -16.77 8.93 0.68
C LEU A 105 -15.85 8.90 1.92
N TYR A 106 -15.29 10.01 2.33
CA TYR A 106 -14.42 10.09 3.50
C TYR A 106 -15.13 9.69 4.80
N GLN A 107 -16.44 9.89 4.86
CA GLN A 107 -17.27 9.60 6.04
C GLN A 107 -18.09 8.32 5.92
N LYS A 108 -17.93 7.56 4.84
CA LYS A 108 -18.64 6.30 4.64
C LYS A 108 -17.91 5.12 5.30
N ASP A 109 -18.63 4.02 5.46
CA ASP A 109 -18.00 2.73 5.75
C ASP A 109 -16.99 2.38 4.63
N VAL A 110 -15.87 1.77 5.02
CA VAL A 110 -14.77 1.44 4.11
C VAL A 110 -15.24 0.54 2.94
N ARG A 111 -16.17 -0.39 3.21
CA ARG A 111 -16.68 -1.29 2.17
C ARG A 111 -17.65 -0.57 1.23
N GLU A 112 -18.41 0.36 1.75
CA GLU A 112 -19.30 1.21 0.96
C GLU A 112 -18.50 2.14 0.06
N ALA A 113 -17.52 2.85 0.62
CA ALA A 113 -16.63 3.73 -0.14
C ALA A 113 -15.96 2.98 -1.32
N LYS A 114 -15.46 1.76 -1.07
CA LYS A 114 -14.79 0.93 -2.09
C LYS A 114 -15.73 0.45 -3.20
N ARG A 115 -17.02 0.37 -2.94
CA ARG A 115 -18.05 -0.15 -3.87
C ARG A 115 -18.91 0.94 -4.48
N ASP A 116 -18.61 2.21 -4.22
CA ASP A 116 -19.40 3.31 -4.77
C ASP A 116 -19.44 3.23 -6.30
N PRO A 117 -20.64 3.24 -6.92
CA PRO A 117 -20.76 3.05 -8.36
C PRO A 117 -20.08 4.15 -9.17
N ARG A 118 -19.97 5.37 -8.63
CA ARG A 118 -19.29 6.50 -9.28
C ARG A 118 -17.83 6.20 -9.60
N LEU A 119 -17.18 5.33 -8.83
CA LEU A 119 -15.79 4.92 -9.09
C LEU A 119 -15.62 4.12 -10.39
N LYS A 120 -16.71 3.60 -10.95
CA LYS A 120 -16.74 2.85 -12.22
C LYS A 120 -17.36 3.65 -13.35
N ASP A 121 -18.35 4.49 -13.02
CA ASP A 121 -19.24 5.09 -14.02
C ASP A 121 -18.78 6.49 -14.44
N SER A 122 -17.74 7.06 -13.80
CA SER A 122 -17.29 8.42 -14.04
C SER A 122 -16.21 8.56 -15.14
N GLY A 123 -15.93 7.51 -15.90
CA GLY A 123 -14.94 7.52 -16.96
C GLY A 123 -13.54 7.12 -16.50
N MET A 124 -12.52 7.49 -17.25
CA MET A 124 -11.13 7.17 -16.91
C MET A 124 -10.67 7.98 -15.69
N LEU A 125 -9.86 7.34 -14.85
CA LEU A 125 -9.17 8.02 -13.75
C LEU A 125 -8.11 8.97 -14.35
N VAL A 126 -8.14 10.25 -13.98
CA VAL A 126 -7.23 11.27 -14.49
C VAL A 126 -6.27 11.83 -13.43
N GLY A 127 -6.49 11.52 -12.14
CA GLY A 127 -5.65 11.94 -11.05
C GLY A 127 -6.29 11.71 -9.69
N PHE A 128 -5.70 12.35 -8.68
CA PHE A 128 -6.25 12.36 -7.33
C PHE A 128 -6.22 13.80 -6.78
N GLU A 129 -7.11 14.09 -5.84
CA GLU A 129 -7.10 15.36 -5.10
C GLU A 129 -7.44 15.11 -3.62
N PHE A 130 -6.55 15.51 -2.73
CA PHE A 130 -6.70 15.35 -1.28
C PHE A 130 -6.20 16.62 -0.57
N ASP A 131 -7.03 17.17 0.32
CA ASP A 131 -6.75 18.44 1.04
C ASP A 131 -6.29 19.56 0.09
N GLY A 132 -7.01 19.74 -1.02
CA GLY A 132 -6.71 20.74 -2.04
C GLY A 132 -5.42 20.52 -2.83
N LYS A 133 -4.72 19.41 -2.60
CA LYS A 133 -3.50 19.05 -3.31
C LYS A 133 -3.79 18.04 -4.40
N ARG A 134 -3.40 18.37 -5.62
CA ARG A 134 -3.55 17.48 -6.78
C ARG A 134 -2.36 16.55 -6.91
N TRP A 135 -2.66 15.31 -7.33
CA TRP A 135 -1.68 14.27 -7.57
C TRP A 135 -1.84 13.70 -8.98
N PRO A 136 -0.74 13.56 -9.72
CA PRO A 136 -0.76 12.89 -11.02
C PRO A 136 -0.94 11.37 -10.84
N LEU A 137 -1.23 10.68 -11.95
CA LEU A 137 -1.25 9.22 -11.99
C LEU A 137 0.16 8.59 -11.98
N GLU A 138 1.18 9.36 -12.36
CA GLU A 138 2.57 8.93 -12.38
C GLU A 138 3.41 9.73 -11.37
N PRO A 139 4.32 9.07 -10.64
CA PRO A 139 4.56 7.62 -10.62
C PRO A 139 3.36 6.84 -10.11
N LYS A 140 3.11 5.67 -10.70
CA LYS A 140 2.03 4.78 -10.24
C LYS A 140 2.18 4.52 -8.74
N THR A 141 1.08 4.45 -8.03
CA THR A 141 1.01 4.25 -6.57
C THR A 141 1.48 5.42 -5.69
N ALA A 142 2.14 6.46 -6.23
CA ALA A 142 2.70 7.56 -5.44
C ALA A 142 1.69 8.17 -4.46
N PHE A 143 0.48 8.45 -4.89
CA PHE A 143 -0.57 8.99 -4.03
C PHE A 143 -0.96 8.03 -2.89
N TYR A 144 -1.14 6.74 -3.21
CA TYR A 144 -1.46 5.72 -2.20
C TYR A 144 -0.31 5.55 -1.20
N ASP A 145 0.91 5.46 -1.70
CA ASP A 145 2.11 5.30 -0.86
C ASP A 145 2.32 6.51 0.06
N TRP A 146 2.03 7.72 -0.44
CA TRP A 146 2.09 8.95 0.36
C TRP A 146 1.03 8.97 1.47
N LEU A 147 -0.23 8.63 1.16
CA LEU A 147 -1.29 8.50 2.16
C LEU A 147 -0.90 7.48 3.24
N TYR A 148 -0.41 6.32 2.80
CA TYR A 148 0.01 5.24 3.70
C TYR A 148 1.16 5.69 4.60
N ALA A 149 2.17 6.31 4.03
CA ALA A 149 3.32 6.85 4.78
C ALA A 149 2.88 7.92 5.78
N GLY A 150 1.95 8.79 5.39
CA GLY A 150 1.37 9.81 6.26
C GLY A 150 0.65 9.23 7.48
N CYS A 151 -0.01 8.06 7.34
CA CYS A 151 -0.62 7.37 8.48
C CYS A 151 0.42 6.83 9.47
N ILE A 152 1.56 6.35 9.00
CA ILE A 152 2.61 5.74 9.83
C ILE A 152 3.55 6.80 10.44
N TYR A 153 3.75 7.92 9.75
CA TYR A 153 4.73 8.93 10.13
C TYR A 153 4.60 9.46 11.57
N PRO A 154 3.40 9.73 12.13
CA PRO A 154 3.25 10.11 13.54
C PRO A 154 3.78 9.05 14.51
N HIS A 155 3.88 7.79 14.06
CA HIS A 155 4.32 6.63 14.83
C HIS A 155 5.68 6.10 14.37
N ARG A 156 6.51 6.94 13.71
CA ARG A 156 7.78 6.51 13.10
C ARG A 156 8.78 5.91 14.09
N GLU A 157 8.75 6.33 15.36
CA GLU A 157 9.58 5.72 16.41
C GLU A 157 9.17 4.27 16.67
N TRP A 158 7.86 4.00 16.71
CA TRP A 158 7.36 2.63 16.80
C TRP A 158 7.71 1.82 15.53
N ALA A 159 7.66 2.46 14.37
CA ALA A 159 7.95 1.82 13.09
C ALA A 159 9.41 1.34 12.97
N THR A 160 10.34 1.84 13.78
CA THR A 160 11.73 1.31 13.84
C THR A 160 11.76 -0.17 14.19
N LYS A 161 10.79 -0.68 14.97
CA LYS A 161 10.65 -2.10 15.32
C LYS A 161 10.30 -2.98 14.12
N LEU A 162 9.85 -2.39 13.02
CA LEU A 162 9.56 -3.11 11.78
C LEU A 162 10.84 -3.40 10.97
N LEU A 163 11.96 -2.76 11.30
CA LEU A 163 13.27 -3.02 10.69
C LEU A 163 13.83 -4.40 11.03
N ASP A 164 13.30 -5.04 12.07
CA ASP A 164 13.66 -6.41 12.46
C ASP A 164 13.08 -7.47 11.51
N TYR A 165 12.09 -7.09 10.70
CA TYR A 165 11.52 -7.98 9.70
C TYR A 165 12.35 -7.99 8.42
N GLY A 166 12.52 -9.18 7.83
CA GLY A 166 13.23 -9.35 6.56
C GLY A 166 12.41 -8.94 5.34
N GLY A 167 11.12 -8.67 5.52
CA GLY A 167 10.21 -8.23 4.46
C GLY A 167 8.74 -8.28 4.86
N PHE A 168 7.89 -7.95 3.91
CA PHE A 168 6.45 -7.81 4.13
C PHE A 168 5.66 -8.54 3.06
N SER A 169 4.51 -9.12 3.43
CA SER A 169 3.55 -9.74 2.52
C SER A 169 2.15 -9.14 2.69
N ASP A 170 1.33 -9.29 1.69
CA ASP A 170 -0.10 -8.97 1.71
C ASP A 170 -0.84 -10.05 0.91
N ILE A 171 -1.45 -11.01 1.59
CA ILE A 171 -2.14 -12.14 0.96
C ILE A 171 -3.43 -11.71 0.24
N GLU A 172 -3.98 -10.56 0.57
CA GLU A 172 -5.15 -9.98 -0.08
C GLU A 172 -4.77 -9.26 -1.40
N PHE A 173 -3.50 -8.90 -1.56
CA PHE A 173 -3.01 -8.26 -2.77
C PHE A 173 -2.92 -9.25 -3.93
N ASN A 174 -3.52 -8.87 -5.06
CA ASN A 174 -3.40 -9.59 -6.31
C ASN A 174 -2.75 -8.69 -7.37
N PRO A 175 -1.49 -8.93 -7.77
CA PRO A 175 -0.76 -8.08 -8.70
C PRO A 175 -1.36 -8.04 -10.12
N PHE A 176 -2.29 -8.95 -10.45
CA PHE A 176 -3.04 -8.94 -11.71
C PHE A 176 -4.31 -8.07 -11.66
N ARG A 177 -4.71 -7.57 -10.48
CA ARG A 177 -5.95 -6.82 -10.27
C ARG A 177 -5.78 -5.48 -9.60
N SER A 178 -4.65 -5.26 -8.95
CA SER A 178 -4.36 -4.03 -8.19
C SER A 178 -2.90 -3.69 -8.31
N ILE A 179 -2.62 -2.38 -8.29
CA ILE A 179 -1.24 -1.86 -8.25
C ILE A 179 -0.86 -1.38 -6.85
N ASN A 180 -1.84 -0.98 -6.04
CA ASN A 180 -1.60 -0.51 -4.67
C ASN A 180 -1.51 -1.69 -3.71
N CYS A 181 -0.46 -1.70 -2.89
CA CYS A 181 -0.19 -2.78 -1.95
C CYS A 181 0.38 -2.22 -0.64
N GLN A 182 -0.32 -2.46 0.45
CA GLN A 182 0.08 -1.98 1.79
C GLN A 182 1.44 -2.55 2.24
N ALA A 183 1.75 -3.79 1.88
CA ALA A 183 3.05 -4.40 2.18
C ALA A 183 4.20 -3.74 1.40
N ARG A 184 3.95 -3.28 0.16
CA ARG A 184 4.91 -2.47 -0.59
C ARG A 184 5.08 -1.10 0.04
N SER A 185 3.98 -0.45 0.42
CA SER A 185 4.01 0.90 1.00
C SER A 185 4.78 0.95 2.31
N ILE A 186 4.65 -0.06 3.19
CA ILE A 186 5.47 -0.10 4.42
C ILE A 186 6.94 -0.38 4.12
N ALA A 187 7.26 -1.21 3.13
CA ALA A 187 8.65 -1.44 2.72
C ALA A 187 9.28 -0.15 2.17
N LEU A 188 8.55 0.63 1.36
CA LEU A 188 8.96 1.95 0.88
C LEU A 188 9.18 2.93 2.04
N PHE A 189 8.23 3.02 2.97
CA PHE A 189 8.34 3.87 4.15
C PHE A 189 9.63 3.61 4.92
N LEU A 190 9.94 2.34 5.19
CA LEU A 190 11.15 1.94 5.92
C LEU A 190 12.43 2.26 5.13
N SER A 191 12.40 2.15 3.82
CA SER A 191 13.54 2.53 2.97
C SER A 191 13.79 4.04 3.00
N LEU A 192 12.73 4.84 2.89
CA LEU A 192 12.84 6.31 3.00
C LEU A 192 13.30 6.74 4.39
N MET A 193 12.82 6.05 5.44
CA MET A 193 13.25 6.30 6.82
C MET A 193 14.74 6.01 7.01
N LYS A 194 15.22 4.87 6.52
CA LYS A 194 16.66 4.50 6.58
C LYS A 194 17.56 5.46 5.78
N ARG A 195 17.04 6.04 4.71
CA ARG A 195 17.73 7.07 3.91
C ARG A 195 17.68 8.47 4.53
N SER A 196 16.96 8.66 5.64
CA SER A 196 16.68 9.98 6.21
C SER A 196 15.96 10.91 5.21
N GLN A 197 15.21 10.35 4.27
CA GLN A 197 14.46 11.07 3.25
C GLN A 197 12.97 11.18 3.57
N LEU A 198 12.49 10.55 4.64
CA LEU A 198 11.07 10.46 4.96
C LEU A 198 10.45 11.83 5.27
N ASP A 199 11.16 12.66 6.04
CA ASP A 199 10.70 14.00 6.41
C ASP A 199 10.56 14.89 5.17
N GLU A 200 11.56 14.87 4.28
CA GLU A 200 11.51 15.59 3.02
C GLU A 200 10.39 15.07 2.12
N ALA A 201 10.27 13.76 1.99
CA ALA A 201 9.25 13.12 1.15
C ALA A 201 7.82 13.53 1.53
N LEU A 202 7.54 13.67 2.83
CA LEU A 202 6.20 13.97 3.31
C LEU A 202 5.86 15.47 3.35
N GLN A 203 6.80 16.36 3.01
CA GLN A 203 6.53 17.82 2.99
C GLN A 203 5.51 18.21 1.92
N SER A 204 5.55 17.57 0.75
CA SER A 204 4.62 17.91 -0.33
C SER A 204 4.50 16.79 -1.37
N PRO A 205 3.40 16.78 -2.17
CA PRO A 205 3.26 15.89 -3.33
C PRO A 205 4.45 15.95 -4.28
N ALA A 206 4.95 17.15 -4.56
CA ALA A 206 6.07 17.36 -5.48
C ALA A 206 7.36 16.72 -4.98
N GLN A 207 7.67 16.86 -3.68
CA GLN A 207 8.85 16.24 -3.08
C GLN A 207 8.76 14.71 -3.08
N PHE A 208 7.61 14.17 -2.69
CA PHE A 208 7.40 12.72 -2.71
C PHE A 208 7.57 12.14 -4.12
N THR A 209 6.90 12.75 -5.09
CA THR A 209 6.97 12.34 -6.50
C THR A 209 8.40 12.42 -7.03
N ARG A 210 9.13 13.51 -6.75
CA ARG A 210 10.53 13.68 -7.15
C ARG A 210 11.42 12.57 -6.60
N ILE A 211 11.33 12.29 -5.30
CA ILE A 211 12.14 11.24 -4.64
C ILE A 211 11.88 9.88 -5.28
N LEU A 212 10.61 9.56 -5.58
CA LEU A 212 10.29 8.30 -6.26
C LEU A 212 10.85 8.23 -7.68
N LEU A 213 10.77 9.33 -8.44
CA LEU A 213 11.30 9.39 -9.81
C LEU A 213 12.83 9.27 -9.84
N ASP A 214 13.53 9.99 -8.97
CA ASP A 214 14.99 9.98 -8.84
C ASP A 214 15.50 8.60 -8.39
N SER A 215 14.72 7.91 -7.57
CA SER A 215 15.04 6.59 -7.06
C SER A 215 14.69 5.43 -8.02
N LYS A 216 14.17 5.71 -9.23
CA LYS A 216 13.71 4.67 -10.18
C LYS A 216 12.70 3.69 -9.56
N TYR A 217 11.96 4.12 -8.56
CA TYR A 217 10.89 3.33 -7.95
C TYR A 217 9.84 2.97 -9.00
N ARG A 218 9.69 1.70 -9.28
CA ARG A 218 8.75 1.18 -10.30
C ARG A 218 8.05 -0.06 -9.74
N PRO A 219 6.80 0.07 -9.30
CA PRO A 219 6.00 -1.10 -8.93
C PRO A 219 5.90 -2.07 -10.12
N GLN A 220 6.25 -3.33 -9.90
CA GLN A 220 6.12 -4.34 -10.94
C GLN A 220 4.64 -4.72 -11.08
N LEU A 221 4.13 -4.55 -12.29
CA LEU A 221 2.76 -4.92 -12.63
C LEU A 221 2.79 -6.26 -13.35
N ALA A 222 2.32 -7.31 -12.71
CA ALA A 222 2.09 -8.58 -13.37
C ALA A 222 0.83 -8.46 -14.26
N GLY A 223 0.97 -7.81 -15.42
CA GLY A 223 -0.10 -7.79 -16.44
C GLY A 223 -1.36 -7.00 -16.11
N ALA A 224 -1.32 -6.06 -15.18
CA ALA A 224 -2.49 -5.24 -14.87
C ALA A 224 -2.71 -4.21 -15.99
N ALA A 225 -3.76 -4.41 -16.77
CA ALA A 225 -4.41 -3.31 -17.47
C ALA A 225 -4.94 -2.33 -16.41
N ILE A 226 -4.69 -1.06 -16.61
CA ILE A 226 -5.18 0.09 -15.82
C ILE A 226 -6.70 0.15 -15.90
#